data_e727b1a037b46bf13adc05772fcaf73d
#
_entry.id   e727b1a037b46bf13adc05772fcaf73d
#
_cell.length_a   1.000
_cell.length_b   1.000
_cell.length_c   1.000
_cell.angle_alpha   90.00
_cell.angle_beta   90.00
_cell.angle_gamma   90.00
#
_symmetry.space_group_name_H-M   'P 1'
#
loop_
_entity.id
_entity.type
_entity.pdbx_description
1 polymer ?
#
loop_
_entity_poly.entity_id
_entity_poly.type
_entity_poly.pdbx_seq_one_letter_code
_entity_poly.pdbx_strand_id
1 'polypeptide(L)'
;MRVISLWLRLVIRAAASMRSASATLLLCAEELPLDGQTPTANSGRLWLLRLGLYELTREKEQADDYVWMLDHTIQIGNVKCLLIVAIRLSAWKKAEFGPLTHQDLQVIGLEPVAQSSGKIVYQQLCAAQAATGVPRAILADGGSDLKTGIEQYVAEHSDQTAGLYDIKHKTAAVLKAELRRDSRWEAFLAEI
;
A
#
# COMPACT_ATOMS: atom_id res chain seq x y z
N MET A 1 -16.26 5.42 22.99
CA MET A 1 -15.41 4.42 22.29
C MET A 1 -16.18 3.65 21.20
N ARG A 2 -17.37 3.10 21.43
CA ARG A 2 -18.12 2.30 20.42
C ARG A 2 -18.45 3.06 19.13
N VAL A 3 -18.87 4.32 19.24
CA VAL A 3 -19.21 5.16 18.08
C VAL A 3 -18.00 5.44 17.18
N ILE A 4 -16.83 5.71 17.76
CA ILE A 4 -15.58 5.90 17.01
C ILE A 4 -15.21 4.62 16.24
N SER A 5 -15.25 3.48 16.92
CA SER A 5 -14.97 2.18 16.31
C SER A 5 -15.94 1.86 15.18
N LEU A 6 -17.23 2.13 15.37
CA LEU A 6 -18.25 1.89 14.34
C LEU A 6 -18.02 2.81 13.13
N TRP A 7 -17.75 4.09 13.34
CA TRP A 7 -17.45 5.03 12.26
C TRP A 7 -16.23 4.58 11.44
N LEU A 8 -15.12 4.21 12.12
CA LEU A 8 -13.91 3.69 11.43
C LEU A 8 -14.20 2.42 10.66
N ARG A 9 -15.00 1.50 11.21
CA ARG A 9 -15.39 0.26 10.51
C ARG A 9 -16.27 0.51 9.30
N LEU A 10 -17.17 1.49 9.34
CA LEU A 10 -17.95 1.87 8.17
C LEU A 10 -17.05 2.37 7.02
N VAL A 11 -16.04 3.18 7.33
CA VAL A 11 -15.13 3.69 6.31
C VAL A 11 -14.16 2.60 5.83
N ILE A 12 -13.49 1.89 6.75
CA ILE A 12 -12.40 0.96 6.40
C ILE A 12 -12.93 -0.37 5.84
N ARG A 13 -14.03 -0.90 6.40
CA ARG A 13 -14.53 -2.24 6.02
C ARG A 13 -15.70 -2.20 5.06
N ALA A 14 -16.59 -1.22 5.23
CA ALA A 14 -17.77 -1.09 4.38
C ALA A 14 -17.55 -0.11 3.21
N ALA A 15 -16.33 0.42 3.05
CA ALA A 15 -15.96 1.39 2.01
C ALA A 15 -16.88 2.62 1.93
N ALA A 16 -17.53 2.99 3.06
CA ALA A 16 -18.36 4.17 3.12
C ALA A 16 -17.50 5.43 3.03
N SER A 17 -17.98 6.47 2.31
CA SER A 17 -17.33 7.76 2.38
C SER A 17 -17.40 8.32 3.82
N MET A 18 -16.47 9.21 4.19
CA MET A 18 -16.49 9.83 5.53
C MET A 18 -17.79 10.57 5.84
N ARG A 19 -18.41 11.20 4.81
CA ARG A 19 -19.70 11.86 4.94
C ARG A 19 -20.83 10.85 5.12
N SER A 20 -20.83 9.77 4.31
CA SER A 20 -21.81 8.69 4.44
C SER A 20 -21.73 8.01 5.81
N ALA A 21 -20.53 7.72 6.30
CA ALA A 21 -20.35 7.13 7.62
C ALA A 21 -20.95 8.01 8.76
N SER A 22 -20.73 9.34 8.68
CA SER A 22 -21.32 10.27 9.64
C SER A 22 -22.84 10.37 9.52
N ALA A 23 -23.38 10.43 8.30
CA ALA A 23 -24.82 10.45 8.06
C ALA A 23 -25.50 9.15 8.53
N THR A 24 -24.88 8.00 8.26
CA THR A 24 -25.40 6.70 8.75
C THR A 24 -25.49 6.66 10.25
N LEU A 25 -24.45 7.15 10.97
CA LEU A 25 -24.49 7.19 12.43
C LEU A 25 -25.53 8.17 12.98
N LEU A 26 -25.76 9.28 12.27
CA LEU A 26 -26.83 10.23 12.65
C LEU A 26 -28.20 9.56 12.55
N LEU A 27 -28.50 8.92 11.42
CA LEU A 27 -29.75 8.17 11.23
C LEU A 27 -29.92 7.05 12.26
N CYS A 28 -28.84 6.29 12.53
CA CYS A 28 -28.89 5.28 13.57
C CYS A 28 -29.16 5.86 14.97
N ALA A 29 -28.67 7.07 15.27
CA ALA A 29 -28.88 7.71 16.56
C ALA A 29 -30.32 8.23 16.73
N GLU A 30 -31.04 8.49 15.65
CA GLU A 30 -32.46 8.85 15.67
C GLU A 30 -33.36 7.66 16.05
N GLU A 31 -32.96 6.44 15.67
CA GLU A 31 -33.72 5.21 15.84
C GLU A 31 -33.26 4.35 17.03
N LEU A 32 -31.99 4.46 17.41
CA LEU A 32 -31.34 3.62 18.41
C LEU A 32 -30.66 4.47 19.48
N PRO A 33 -30.69 4.06 20.75
CA PRO A 33 -29.97 4.77 21.83
C PRO A 33 -28.45 4.58 21.63
N LEU A 34 -27.84 5.46 20.86
CA LEU A 34 -26.38 5.53 20.75
C LEU A 34 -25.80 6.44 21.81
N ASP A 35 -24.93 5.89 22.66
CA ASP A 35 -24.19 6.68 23.64
C ASP A 35 -23.19 7.63 22.95
N GLY A 36 -23.39 8.93 23.13
CA GLY A 36 -22.46 9.97 22.70
C GLY A 36 -22.91 10.75 21.47
N GLN A 37 -22.15 11.79 21.15
CA GLN A 37 -22.40 12.63 19.98
C GLN A 37 -22.01 11.92 18.68
N THR A 38 -22.82 12.07 17.64
CA THR A 38 -22.50 11.60 16.29
C THR A 38 -21.32 12.38 15.73
N PRO A 39 -20.27 11.68 15.27
CA PRO A 39 -19.08 12.35 14.79
C PRO A 39 -19.30 13.00 13.43
N THR A 40 -18.70 14.18 13.24
CA THR A 40 -18.63 14.81 11.92
C THR A 40 -17.61 14.10 11.02
N ALA A 41 -17.73 14.29 9.71
CA ALA A 41 -16.75 13.77 8.76
C ALA A 41 -15.31 14.29 9.04
N ASN A 42 -15.18 15.53 9.54
CA ASN A 42 -13.89 16.10 9.93
C ASN A 42 -13.29 15.41 11.16
N SER A 43 -14.10 15.15 12.19
CA SER A 43 -13.64 14.39 13.35
C SER A 43 -13.18 12.99 12.95
N GLY A 44 -13.95 12.34 12.09
CA GLY A 44 -13.59 11.02 11.57
C GLY A 44 -12.31 11.02 10.73
N ARG A 45 -12.10 12.06 9.90
CA ARG A 45 -10.84 12.24 9.17
C ARG A 45 -9.62 12.31 10.09
N LEU A 46 -9.73 13.05 11.19
CA LEU A 46 -8.65 13.14 12.18
C LEU A 46 -8.36 11.79 12.84
N TRP A 47 -9.38 10.97 13.09
CA TRP A 47 -9.18 9.62 13.64
C TRP A 47 -8.49 8.70 12.64
N LEU A 48 -8.85 8.76 11.35
CA LEU A 48 -8.16 8.00 10.29
C LEU A 48 -6.69 8.40 10.18
N LEU A 49 -6.39 9.71 10.21
CA LEU A 49 -5.00 10.19 10.17
C LEU A 49 -4.19 9.71 11.39
N ARG A 50 -4.78 9.75 12.59
CA ARG A 50 -4.13 9.25 13.81
C ARG A 50 -3.92 7.75 13.76
N LEU A 51 -4.90 6.99 13.26
CA LEU A 51 -4.78 5.55 13.09
C LEU A 51 -3.69 5.21 12.05
N GLY A 52 -3.68 5.92 10.92
CA GLY A 52 -2.64 5.76 9.89
C GLY A 52 -1.24 6.07 10.43
N LEU A 53 -1.09 7.18 11.18
CA LEU A 53 0.18 7.51 11.82
C LEU A 53 0.61 6.44 12.82
N TYR A 54 -0.31 5.94 13.64
CA TYR A 54 -0.04 4.86 14.57
C TYR A 54 0.43 3.60 13.83
N GLU A 55 -0.25 3.20 12.74
CA GLU A 55 0.15 2.04 11.94
C GLU A 55 1.54 2.22 11.29
N LEU A 56 1.89 3.42 10.88
CA LEU A 56 3.22 3.71 10.33
C LEU A 56 4.32 3.66 11.41
N THR A 57 4.04 4.20 12.59
CA THR A 57 5.07 4.44 13.64
C THR A 57 5.13 3.35 14.70
N ARG A 58 4.10 2.49 14.81
CA ARG A 58 4.14 1.39 15.78
C ARG A 58 5.27 0.43 15.47
N GLU A 59 5.84 -0.15 16.51
CA GLU A 59 6.85 -1.20 16.40
C GLU A 59 6.34 -2.36 15.52
N LYS A 60 7.22 -2.87 14.64
CA LYS A 60 6.97 -4.00 13.76
C LYS A 60 7.65 -5.24 14.29
N GLU A 61 7.11 -6.39 13.98
CA GLU A 61 7.75 -7.66 14.28
C GLU A 61 9.00 -7.83 13.42
N GLN A 62 10.12 -8.21 14.04
CA GLN A 62 11.34 -8.59 13.32
C GLN A 62 11.22 -10.03 12.83
N ALA A 63 11.42 -10.27 11.54
CA ALA A 63 11.36 -11.60 10.95
C ALA A 63 12.12 -11.69 9.62
N ASP A 64 12.45 -12.91 9.22
CA ASP A 64 13.21 -13.25 8.02
C ASP A 64 12.33 -13.80 6.88
N ASP A 65 11.02 -13.85 7.06
CA ASP A 65 10.06 -14.40 6.11
C ASP A 65 9.10 -13.35 5.52
N TYR A 66 9.46 -12.08 5.60
CA TYR A 66 8.68 -11.02 4.95
C TYR A 66 8.84 -11.05 3.43
N VAL A 67 7.73 -10.83 2.73
CA VAL A 67 7.73 -10.41 1.34
C VAL A 67 7.29 -8.95 1.30
N TRP A 68 8.13 -8.08 0.75
CA TRP A 68 7.83 -6.67 0.57
C TRP A 68 7.29 -6.41 -0.83
N MET A 69 6.30 -5.52 -0.93
CA MET A 69 5.75 -5.03 -2.18
C MET A 69 5.89 -3.52 -2.20
N LEU A 70 6.50 -3.00 -3.27
CA LEU A 70 6.83 -1.59 -3.44
C LEU A 70 6.07 -0.99 -4.62
N ASP A 71 5.52 0.19 -4.40
CA ASP A 71 4.90 0.98 -5.46
C ASP A 71 4.97 2.48 -5.16
N HIS A 72 5.09 3.31 -6.20
CA HIS A 72 4.88 4.75 -6.12
C HIS A 72 3.38 5.06 -6.24
N THR A 73 2.69 5.04 -5.09
CA THR A 73 1.22 5.01 -5.08
C THR A 73 0.54 6.36 -5.07
N ILE A 74 1.20 7.41 -4.60
CA ILE A 74 0.60 8.73 -4.47
C ILE A 74 1.56 9.77 -5.04
N GLN A 75 1.02 10.64 -5.91
CA GLN A 75 1.71 11.83 -6.37
C GLN A 75 0.88 13.06 -5.97
N ILE A 76 1.46 13.94 -5.18
CA ILE A 76 0.85 15.21 -4.78
C ILE A 76 1.74 16.34 -5.36
N GLY A 77 1.29 16.92 -6.47
CA GLY A 77 2.15 17.82 -7.25
C GLY A 77 3.39 17.09 -7.76
N ASN A 78 4.57 17.55 -7.37
CA ASN A 78 5.84 16.90 -7.72
C ASN A 78 6.34 15.89 -6.68
N VAL A 79 5.61 15.70 -5.57
CA VAL A 79 6.00 14.77 -4.50
C VAL A 79 5.44 13.39 -4.81
N LYS A 80 6.33 12.40 -4.88
CA LYS A 80 5.98 10.98 -4.97
C LYS A 80 6.07 10.35 -3.59
N CYS A 81 5.17 9.42 -3.29
CA CYS A 81 5.26 8.63 -2.07
C CYS A 81 5.59 7.17 -2.44
N LEU A 82 6.74 6.70 -1.98
CA LEU A 82 7.03 5.27 -2.02
C LEU A 82 6.28 4.59 -0.88
N LEU A 83 5.38 3.69 -1.23
CA LEU A 83 4.70 2.80 -0.30
C LEU A 83 5.44 1.46 -0.27
N ILE A 84 5.78 1.01 0.93
CA ILE A 84 6.29 -0.33 1.18
C ILE A 84 5.29 -1.05 2.07
N VAL A 85 4.66 -2.10 1.54
CA VAL A 85 3.81 -3.01 2.30
C VAL A 85 4.47 -4.36 2.44
N ALA A 86 4.18 -5.06 3.51
CA ALA A 86 4.78 -6.34 3.82
C ALA A 86 3.75 -7.37 4.25
N ILE A 87 4.01 -8.62 3.91
CA ILE A 87 3.29 -9.80 4.40
C ILE A 87 4.28 -10.83 4.93
N ARG A 88 3.92 -11.51 6.02
CA ARG A 88 4.62 -12.69 6.50
C ARG A 88 4.29 -13.90 5.64
N LEU A 89 5.29 -14.50 5.02
CA LEU A 89 5.12 -15.70 4.19
C LEU A 89 4.54 -16.87 4.99
N SER A 90 4.95 -17.00 6.26
CA SER A 90 4.40 -17.99 7.19
C SER A 90 2.90 -17.81 7.46
N ALA A 91 2.44 -16.56 7.59
CA ALA A 91 1.02 -16.25 7.76
C ALA A 91 0.22 -16.55 6.48
N TRP A 92 0.74 -16.18 5.32
CA TRP A 92 0.11 -16.50 4.02
C TRP A 92 0.06 -17.99 3.74
N LYS A 93 1.11 -18.73 4.11
CA LYS A 93 1.12 -20.20 4.03
C LYS A 93 0.06 -20.84 4.91
N LYS A 94 -0.17 -20.32 6.13
CA LYS A 94 -1.25 -20.79 7.01
C LYS A 94 -2.64 -20.54 6.41
N ALA A 95 -2.78 -19.49 5.60
CA ALA A 95 -4.00 -19.20 4.84
C ALA A 95 -4.02 -19.91 3.47
N GLU A 96 -3.25 -20.99 3.30
CA GLU A 96 -3.20 -21.83 2.09
C GLU A 96 -2.93 -21.03 0.80
N PHE A 97 -2.16 -19.95 0.90
CA PHE A 97 -1.87 -19.03 -0.19
C PHE A 97 -3.12 -18.45 -0.87
N GLY A 98 -4.19 -18.27 -0.09
CA GLY A 98 -5.42 -17.63 -0.55
C GLY A 98 -5.21 -16.19 -1.04
N PRO A 99 -6.24 -15.57 -1.65
CA PRO A 99 -6.15 -14.21 -2.13
C PRO A 99 -5.88 -13.24 -0.98
N LEU A 100 -4.88 -12.38 -1.15
CA LEU A 100 -4.52 -11.37 -0.16
C LEU A 100 -5.53 -10.22 -0.16
N THR A 101 -5.85 -9.76 1.03
CA THR A 101 -6.65 -8.57 1.27
C THR A 101 -5.79 -7.48 1.93
N HIS A 102 -6.29 -6.25 1.99
CA HIS A 102 -5.63 -5.16 2.70
C HIS A 102 -5.42 -5.44 4.20
N GLN A 103 -6.15 -6.39 4.78
CA GLN A 103 -6.02 -6.78 6.19
C GLN A 103 -4.81 -7.70 6.43
N ASP A 104 -4.32 -8.34 5.40
CA ASP A 104 -3.17 -9.25 5.45
C ASP A 104 -1.85 -8.50 5.30
N LEU A 105 -1.91 -7.23 4.88
CA LEU A 105 -0.77 -6.39 4.59
C LEU A 105 -0.44 -5.45 5.76
N GLN A 106 0.84 -5.27 6.02
CA GLN A 106 1.36 -4.27 6.94
C GLN A 106 2.05 -3.16 6.15
N VAL A 107 1.72 -1.90 6.44
CA VAL A 107 2.49 -0.76 5.92
C VAL A 107 3.76 -0.64 6.78
N ILE A 108 4.92 -0.76 6.15
CA ILE A 108 6.22 -0.66 6.81
C ILE A 108 7.02 0.57 6.38
N GLY A 109 6.63 1.20 5.27
CA GLY A 109 7.21 2.45 4.81
C GLY A 109 6.20 3.25 3.99
N LEU A 110 6.19 4.56 4.21
CA LEU A 110 5.46 5.54 3.41
C LEU A 110 6.25 6.86 3.46
N GLU A 111 7.12 7.06 2.49
CA GLU A 111 8.05 8.17 2.48
C GLU A 111 7.77 9.09 1.29
N PRO A 112 7.37 10.35 1.54
CA PRO A 112 7.23 11.35 0.48
C PRO A 112 8.62 11.85 0.05
N VAL A 113 8.85 11.87 -1.27
CA VAL A 113 10.09 12.36 -1.86
C VAL A 113 9.80 13.33 -3.01
N ALA A 114 10.54 14.44 -3.08
CA ALA A 114 10.41 15.38 -4.17
C ALA A 114 10.92 14.82 -5.50
N GLN A 115 11.96 13.98 -5.43
CA GLN A 115 12.50 13.25 -6.56
C GLN A 115 12.86 11.84 -6.10
N SER A 116 12.44 10.83 -6.85
CA SER A 116 12.84 9.46 -6.62
C SER A 116 14.07 9.10 -7.44
N SER A 117 14.96 8.33 -6.84
CA SER A 117 16.15 7.78 -7.48
C SER A 117 16.49 6.43 -6.85
N GLY A 118 17.25 5.58 -7.56
CA GLY A 118 17.68 4.29 -7.00
C GLY A 118 18.36 4.42 -5.64
N LYS A 119 19.17 5.46 -5.42
CA LYS A 119 19.81 5.72 -4.13
C LYS A 119 18.79 6.00 -3.02
N ILE A 120 17.76 6.78 -3.30
CA ILE A 120 16.71 7.11 -2.32
C ILE A 120 15.89 5.85 -2.02
N VAL A 121 15.49 5.09 -3.03
CA VAL A 121 14.79 3.81 -2.85
C VAL A 121 15.63 2.85 -1.99
N TYR A 122 16.92 2.70 -2.29
CA TYR A 122 17.81 1.88 -1.47
C TYR A 122 17.84 2.31 0.00
N GLN A 123 17.94 3.62 0.29
CA GLN A 123 17.91 4.13 1.66
C GLN A 123 16.59 3.82 2.38
N GLN A 124 15.46 3.91 1.66
CA GLN A 124 14.14 3.55 2.20
C GLN A 124 14.01 2.05 2.49
N LEU A 125 14.62 1.19 1.64
CA LEU A 125 14.71 -0.25 1.89
C LEU A 125 15.55 -0.56 3.14
N CYS A 126 16.68 0.13 3.34
CA CYS A 126 17.47 -0.02 4.55
C CYS A 126 16.71 0.42 5.82
N ALA A 127 15.90 1.49 5.73
CA ALA A 127 15.05 1.92 6.84
C ALA A 127 13.94 0.88 7.14
N ALA A 128 13.32 0.30 6.11
CA ALA A 128 12.34 -0.78 6.26
C ALA A 128 12.97 -2.03 6.88
N GLN A 129 14.21 -2.38 6.50
CA GLN A 129 14.98 -3.49 7.11
C GLN A 129 15.20 -3.27 8.60
N ALA A 130 15.56 -2.07 9.00
CA ALA A 130 15.74 -1.75 10.43
C ALA A 130 14.44 -1.96 11.22
N ALA A 131 13.28 -1.77 10.59
CA ALA A 131 11.96 -1.95 11.22
C ALA A 131 11.48 -3.41 11.25
N THR A 132 11.82 -4.25 10.26
CA THR A 132 11.19 -5.57 10.08
C THR A 132 12.16 -6.74 9.90
N GLY A 133 13.46 -6.46 9.73
CA GLY A 133 14.45 -7.46 9.34
C GLY A 133 14.61 -7.57 7.81
N VAL A 134 15.52 -8.44 7.37
CA VAL A 134 15.80 -8.67 5.95
C VAL A 134 14.65 -9.45 5.31
N PRO A 135 14.05 -8.97 4.21
CA PRO A 135 12.93 -9.67 3.58
C PRO A 135 13.40 -10.88 2.77
N ARG A 136 12.54 -11.87 2.64
CA ARG A 136 12.76 -13.02 1.76
C ARG A 136 12.66 -12.67 0.28
N ALA A 137 11.80 -11.70 -0.05
CA ALA A 137 11.65 -11.21 -1.42
C ALA A 137 11.14 -9.78 -1.44
N ILE A 138 11.46 -9.07 -2.51
CA ILE A 138 10.98 -7.72 -2.82
C ILE A 138 10.31 -7.77 -4.17
N LEU A 139 9.01 -7.42 -4.22
CA LEU A 139 8.20 -7.33 -5.44
C LEU A 139 7.95 -5.86 -5.79
N ALA A 140 8.23 -5.46 -7.02
CA ALA A 140 7.94 -4.11 -7.52
C ALA A 140 7.55 -4.11 -9.00
N ASP A 141 6.99 -3.00 -9.47
CA ASP A 141 6.93 -2.72 -10.89
C ASP A 141 8.34 -2.42 -11.45
N GLY A 142 8.52 -2.34 -12.74
CA GLY A 142 9.86 -2.14 -13.33
C GLY A 142 10.27 -0.67 -13.47
N GLY A 143 9.78 0.23 -12.63
CA GLY A 143 10.24 1.61 -12.58
C GLY A 143 11.78 1.68 -12.45
N SER A 144 12.45 2.54 -13.20
CA SER A 144 13.91 2.56 -13.27
C SER A 144 14.58 2.84 -11.93
N ASP A 145 13.96 3.69 -11.10
CA ASP A 145 14.42 4.04 -9.76
C ASP A 145 14.20 2.89 -8.77
N LEU A 146 13.01 2.25 -8.80
CA LEU A 146 12.71 1.05 -8.02
C LEU A 146 13.66 -0.08 -8.37
N LYS A 147 13.80 -0.36 -9.67
CA LYS A 147 14.71 -1.42 -10.16
C LYS A 147 16.13 -1.20 -9.65
N THR A 148 16.70 0.00 -9.85
CA THR A 148 18.07 0.29 -9.43
C THR A 148 18.26 0.17 -7.91
N GLY A 149 17.33 0.69 -7.12
CA GLY A 149 17.41 0.60 -5.66
C GLY A 149 17.26 -0.83 -5.14
N ILE A 150 16.37 -1.62 -5.73
CA ILE A 150 16.17 -3.03 -5.36
C ILE A 150 17.39 -3.87 -5.78
N GLU A 151 17.91 -3.67 -6.99
CA GLU A 151 19.12 -4.40 -7.45
C GLU A 151 20.32 -4.14 -6.54
N GLN A 152 20.52 -2.89 -6.10
CA GLN A 152 21.56 -2.55 -5.13
C GLN A 152 21.33 -3.27 -3.81
N TYR A 153 20.11 -3.21 -3.24
CA TYR A 153 19.78 -3.85 -1.98
C TYR A 153 19.93 -5.38 -2.04
N VAL A 154 19.45 -6.01 -3.11
CA VAL A 154 19.54 -7.46 -3.32
C VAL A 154 20.99 -7.92 -3.50
N ALA A 155 21.83 -7.12 -4.16
CA ALA A 155 23.25 -7.45 -4.31
C ALA A 155 23.98 -7.56 -2.95
N GLU A 156 23.58 -6.75 -1.97
CA GLU A 156 24.14 -6.80 -0.58
C GLU A 156 23.55 -7.94 0.26
N HIS A 157 22.38 -8.47 -0.10
CA HIS A 157 21.64 -9.51 0.63
C HIS A 157 21.33 -10.72 -0.26
N SER A 158 22.19 -11.04 -1.22
CA SER A 158 21.91 -12.01 -2.29
C SER A 158 21.66 -13.45 -1.82
N ASP A 159 22.09 -13.81 -0.64
CA ASP A 159 21.84 -15.10 0.02
C ASP A 159 20.49 -15.18 0.75
N GLN A 160 19.83 -14.03 0.99
CA GLN A 160 18.60 -13.94 1.79
C GLN A 160 17.41 -13.41 1.01
N THR A 161 17.64 -12.47 0.08
CA THR A 161 16.58 -11.68 -0.58
C THR A 161 16.54 -11.91 -2.08
N ALA A 162 15.36 -12.23 -2.61
CA ALA A 162 15.10 -12.30 -4.04
C ALA A 162 14.38 -11.03 -4.53
N GLY A 163 14.88 -10.42 -5.62
CA GLY A 163 14.17 -9.37 -6.34
C GLY A 163 13.18 -9.99 -7.33
N LEU A 164 11.90 -9.62 -7.22
CA LEU A 164 10.82 -10.12 -8.07
C LEU A 164 10.21 -8.97 -8.87
N TYR A 165 9.80 -9.26 -10.08
CA TYR A 165 9.10 -8.33 -10.94
C TYR A 165 7.60 -8.61 -10.94
N ASP A 166 6.75 -7.57 -10.85
CA ASP A 166 5.31 -7.73 -10.98
C ASP A 166 4.93 -8.19 -12.40
N ILE A 167 4.53 -9.46 -12.50
CA ILE A 167 4.19 -10.10 -13.76
C ILE A 167 3.02 -9.42 -14.47
N LYS A 168 2.06 -8.85 -13.73
CA LYS A 168 0.93 -8.11 -14.29
C LYS A 168 1.40 -6.86 -15.03
N HIS A 169 2.28 -6.07 -14.42
CA HIS A 169 2.89 -4.90 -15.05
C HIS A 169 3.76 -5.29 -16.24
N LYS A 170 4.52 -6.39 -16.13
CA LYS A 170 5.34 -6.90 -17.23
C LYS A 170 4.47 -7.32 -18.42
N THR A 171 3.42 -8.08 -18.17
CA THR A 171 2.47 -8.52 -19.22
C THR A 171 1.78 -7.32 -19.86
N ALA A 172 1.31 -6.35 -19.07
CA ALA A 172 0.71 -5.13 -19.60
C ALA A 172 1.68 -4.32 -20.46
N ALA A 173 2.94 -4.22 -20.05
CA ALA A 173 3.97 -3.53 -20.85
C ALA A 173 4.24 -4.22 -22.19
N VAL A 174 4.33 -5.57 -22.21
CA VAL A 174 4.50 -6.36 -23.43
C VAL A 174 3.30 -6.20 -24.37
N LEU A 175 2.08 -6.38 -23.84
CA LEU A 175 0.85 -6.20 -24.62
C LEU A 175 0.75 -4.78 -25.20
N LYS A 176 1.04 -3.76 -24.41
CA LYS A 176 1.05 -2.37 -24.88
C LYS A 176 2.07 -2.13 -25.97
N ALA A 177 3.27 -2.74 -25.88
CA ALA A 177 4.29 -2.63 -26.90
C ALA A 177 3.86 -3.30 -28.21
N GLU A 178 3.20 -4.47 -28.16
CA GLU A 178 2.68 -5.16 -29.33
C GLU A 178 1.50 -4.40 -29.95
N LEU A 179 0.53 -3.94 -29.14
CA LEU A 179 -0.62 -3.17 -29.62
C LEU A 179 -0.22 -1.87 -30.32
N ARG A 180 0.80 -1.17 -29.81
CA ARG A 180 1.33 0.05 -30.43
C ARG A 180 1.94 -0.17 -31.85
N ARG A 181 2.24 -1.40 -32.23
CA ARG A 181 2.72 -1.74 -33.56
C ARG A 181 1.55 -1.91 -34.57
N ASP A 182 0.31 -2.02 -34.09
CA ASP A 182 -0.88 -2.15 -34.94
C ASP A 182 -1.53 -0.78 -35.16
N SER A 183 -1.51 -0.31 -36.42
CA SER A 183 -2.12 0.98 -36.81
C SER A 183 -3.63 1.07 -36.50
N ARG A 184 -4.31 -0.07 -36.44
CA ARG A 184 -5.75 -0.13 -36.08
C ARG A 184 -5.96 0.18 -34.60
N TRP A 185 -4.98 -0.15 -33.74
CA TRP A 185 -5.03 0.17 -32.33
C TRP A 185 -4.94 1.68 -32.08
N GLU A 186 -4.05 2.37 -32.81
CA GLU A 186 -3.94 3.82 -32.72
C GLU A 186 -5.21 4.53 -33.24
N ALA A 187 -5.80 4.03 -34.31
CA ALA A 187 -7.08 4.53 -34.81
C ALA A 187 -8.20 4.36 -33.78
N PHE A 188 -8.30 3.18 -33.17
CA PHE A 188 -9.27 2.91 -32.09
C PHE A 188 -9.10 3.85 -30.89
N LEU A 189 -7.87 4.11 -30.45
CA LEU A 189 -7.61 5.03 -29.31
C LEU A 189 -7.94 6.50 -29.65
N ALA A 190 -7.94 6.88 -30.92
CA ALA A 190 -8.30 8.22 -31.34
C ALA A 190 -9.82 8.45 -31.40
N GLU A 191 -10.62 7.38 -31.36
CA GLU A 191 -12.10 7.42 -31.39
C GLU A 191 -12.74 7.43 -29.98
N ILE A 192 -11.94 7.17 -28.91
CA ILE A 192 -12.37 7.16 -27.50
C ILE A 192 -12.03 8.49 -26.83
#